data_8756eaa530107b3183509528a77354c0
#
_entry.id   8756eaa530107b3183509528a77354c0
#
_cell.length_a   1.000
_cell.length_b   1.000
_cell.length_c   1.000
_cell.angle_alpha   90.00
_cell.angle_beta   90.00
_cell.angle_gamma   90.00
#
_symmetry.space_group_name_H-M   'P 1'
#
loop_
_entity.id
_entity.type
_entity.pdbx_description
1 polymer ?
#
loop_
_entity_poly.entity_id
_entity_poly.type
_entity_poly.pdbx_seq_one_letter_code
_entity_poly.pdbx_strand_id
1 'polypeptide(L)'
;IAQCLVGSEMCIRDRYDGFNFGEHRDIYNPWSITNYLDEGKLRAYWAATSSNGLVSRLIRTASVDVKEKMEDLLKGQEIVVNFDEQIVYNQLDHNENAIWSLLLASGYLKADQVEHRGRLNKPWYHLAITNLETESMFESMFAGWFENQDANYNEFVKALLKGNLKEMNIYMND
;
A
#
# COMPACT_ATOMS: atom_id res chain seq x y z
N ILE A 1 -14.16 -23.96 21.91
CA ILE A 1 -14.89 -23.66 20.65
C ILE A 1 -15.49 -22.26 20.73
N ALA A 2 -16.07 -21.81 21.86
CA ALA A 2 -16.66 -20.47 22.00
C ALA A 2 -15.64 -19.31 21.94
N GLN A 3 -14.40 -19.55 22.34
CA GLN A 3 -13.33 -18.54 22.30
C GLN A 3 -12.84 -18.22 20.87
N CYS A 4 -13.08 -19.12 19.91
CA CYS A 4 -12.75 -18.93 18.51
C CYS A 4 -13.77 -18.06 17.76
N LEU A 5 -15.03 -17.97 18.21
CA LEU A 5 -16.07 -17.25 17.51
C LEU A 5 -15.99 -15.72 17.72
N VAL A 6 -15.70 -15.25 18.93
CA VAL A 6 -15.55 -13.81 19.20
C VAL A 6 -14.23 -13.27 18.61
N GLY A 7 -13.15 -14.04 18.66
CA GLY A 7 -11.89 -13.70 18.01
C GLY A 7 -11.93 -13.76 16.47
N SER A 8 -12.75 -14.65 15.89
CA SER A 8 -12.86 -14.78 14.44
C SER A 8 -13.64 -13.63 13.81
N GLU A 9 -14.66 -13.10 14.46
CA GLU A 9 -15.47 -11.99 13.93
C GLU A 9 -14.65 -10.69 13.89
N MET A 10 -13.87 -10.40 14.92
CA MET A 10 -12.91 -9.30 14.91
C MET A 10 -11.84 -9.48 13.81
N CYS A 11 -11.28 -10.68 13.67
CA CYS A 11 -10.30 -10.96 12.63
C CYS A 11 -10.85 -10.85 11.20
N ILE A 12 -12.12 -11.21 10.97
CA ILE A 12 -12.80 -11.07 9.69
C ILE A 12 -13.02 -9.60 9.37
N ARG A 13 -13.49 -8.83 10.34
CA ARG A 13 -13.72 -7.40 10.21
C ARG A 13 -12.41 -6.67 9.89
N ASP A 14 -11.40 -6.79 10.71
CA ASP A 14 -10.12 -6.11 10.52
C ASP A 14 -9.45 -6.46 9.18
N ARG A 15 -9.71 -7.65 8.67
CA ARG A 15 -9.07 -8.15 7.46
C ARG A 15 -9.79 -7.78 6.16
N TYR A 16 -11.13 -7.78 6.15
CA TYR A 16 -11.89 -7.69 4.90
C TYR A 16 -12.87 -6.53 4.84
N ASP A 17 -13.01 -5.78 5.91
CA ASP A 17 -13.85 -4.59 6.04
C ASP A 17 -13.10 -3.31 5.62
N GLY A 18 -13.71 -2.16 5.81
CA GLY A 18 -13.08 -0.84 5.70
C GLY A 18 -13.25 -0.14 4.37
N PHE A 19 -13.97 -0.72 3.39
CA PHE A 19 -14.30 -0.01 2.16
C PHE A 19 -15.39 1.03 2.40
N ASN A 20 -15.21 2.23 1.85
CA ASN A 20 -16.15 3.33 1.94
C ASN A 20 -16.74 3.64 0.56
N PHE A 21 -18.07 3.65 0.44
CA PHE A 21 -18.78 3.98 -0.80
C PHE A 21 -19.85 5.05 -0.52
N GLY A 22 -19.54 6.28 -0.88
CA GLY A 22 -20.40 7.43 -0.59
C GLY A 22 -20.57 7.63 0.92
N GLU A 23 -21.81 7.51 1.41
CA GLU A 23 -22.12 7.63 2.85
C GLU A 23 -22.02 6.30 3.61
N HIS A 24 -21.84 5.19 2.90
CA HIS A 24 -21.73 3.86 3.50
C HIS A 24 -20.28 3.59 3.89
N ARG A 25 -20.08 3.19 5.13
CA ARG A 25 -18.80 2.89 5.75
C ARG A 25 -18.72 1.41 6.10
N ASP A 26 -17.50 0.94 6.29
CA ASP A 26 -17.21 -0.39 6.80
C ASP A 26 -17.88 -1.50 5.95
N ILE A 27 -17.67 -1.43 4.63
CA ILE A 27 -18.19 -2.42 3.70
C ILE A 27 -17.12 -3.49 3.48
N TYR A 28 -17.55 -4.74 3.59
CA TYR A 28 -16.69 -5.90 3.33
C TYR A 28 -16.39 -6.05 1.84
N ASN A 29 -15.16 -6.49 1.54
CA ASN A 29 -14.82 -6.94 0.20
C ASN A 29 -15.62 -8.20 -0.15
N PRO A 30 -16.52 -8.15 -1.15
CA PRO A 30 -17.40 -9.29 -1.46
C PRO A 30 -16.63 -10.54 -1.89
N TRP A 31 -15.53 -10.36 -2.64
CA TRP A 31 -14.67 -11.45 -3.09
C TRP A 31 -14.00 -12.15 -1.91
N SER A 32 -13.40 -11.38 -1.01
CA SER A 32 -12.68 -11.93 0.13
C SER A 32 -13.61 -12.65 1.09
N ILE A 33 -14.79 -12.07 1.38
CA ILE A 33 -15.82 -12.69 2.24
C ILE A 33 -16.36 -13.98 1.63
N THR A 34 -16.67 -13.99 0.34
CA THR A 34 -17.18 -15.20 -0.33
C THR A 34 -16.17 -16.35 -0.25
N ASN A 35 -14.90 -16.08 -0.56
CA ASN A 35 -13.85 -17.10 -0.49
C ASN A 35 -13.56 -17.52 0.96
N TYR A 36 -13.62 -16.59 1.92
CA TYR A 36 -13.49 -16.94 3.33
C TYR A 36 -14.60 -17.89 3.80
N LEU A 37 -15.83 -17.63 3.40
CA LEU A 37 -16.98 -18.47 3.76
C LEU A 37 -16.89 -19.87 3.12
N ASP A 38 -16.32 -19.96 1.92
CA ASP A 38 -16.12 -21.24 1.24
C ASP A 38 -14.98 -22.07 1.85
N GLU A 39 -13.85 -21.43 2.15
CA GLU A 39 -12.64 -22.13 2.62
C GLU A 39 -12.50 -22.21 4.14
N GLY A 40 -13.13 -21.31 4.90
CA GLY A 40 -12.99 -21.18 6.35
C GLY A 40 -11.62 -20.75 6.82
N LYS A 41 -10.78 -20.15 5.97
CA LYS A 41 -9.40 -19.74 6.27
C LYS A 41 -9.23 -18.23 6.13
N LEU A 42 -8.59 -17.62 7.12
CA LEU A 42 -8.21 -16.20 7.07
C LEU A 42 -6.92 -16.04 6.25
N ARG A 43 -7.02 -15.50 5.05
CA ARG A 43 -5.87 -15.19 4.16
C ARG A 43 -6.21 -14.04 3.22
N ALA A 44 -5.23 -13.52 2.51
CA ALA A 44 -5.46 -12.56 1.43
C ALA A 44 -6.08 -13.27 0.23
N TYR A 45 -7.29 -12.87 -0.15
CA TYR A 45 -8.00 -13.40 -1.31
C TYR A 45 -7.99 -12.40 -2.47
N TRP A 46 -8.52 -11.22 -2.26
CA TRP A 46 -8.60 -10.18 -3.28
C TRP A 46 -7.22 -9.60 -3.62
N ALA A 47 -6.45 -9.24 -2.61
CA ALA A 47 -5.12 -8.68 -2.81
C ALA A 47 -4.15 -9.65 -3.50
N ALA A 48 -4.36 -10.97 -3.35
CA ALA A 48 -3.56 -11.99 -4.02
C ALA A 48 -3.97 -12.25 -5.49
N THR A 49 -5.16 -11.82 -5.92
CA THR A 49 -5.66 -12.07 -7.28
C THR A 49 -5.22 -11.02 -8.29
N SER A 50 -4.88 -9.81 -7.84
CA SER A 50 -4.49 -8.71 -8.72
C SER A 50 -3.01 -8.76 -9.04
N SER A 51 -2.67 -8.48 -10.31
CA SER A 51 -1.29 -8.16 -10.69
C SER A 51 -0.97 -6.76 -10.16
N ASN A 52 -0.38 -6.68 -8.97
CA ASN A 52 0.02 -5.41 -8.33
C ASN A 52 1.22 -4.75 -9.02
N GLY A 53 1.61 -5.22 -10.21
CA GLY A 53 2.78 -4.76 -10.95
C GLY A 53 2.76 -3.26 -11.26
N LEU A 54 1.60 -2.70 -11.59
CA LEU A 54 1.48 -1.26 -11.84
C LEU A 54 1.73 -0.45 -10.56
N VAL A 55 1.07 -0.80 -9.47
CA VAL A 55 1.21 -0.12 -8.17
C VAL A 55 2.64 -0.28 -7.66
N SER A 56 3.20 -1.49 -7.72
CA SER A 56 4.60 -1.77 -7.35
C SER A 56 5.59 -0.92 -8.14
N ARG A 57 5.41 -0.82 -9.46
CA ARG A 57 6.25 0.02 -10.34
C ARG A 57 6.15 1.49 -9.94
N LEU A 58 4.94 2.02 -9.80
CA LEU A 58 4.71 3.43 -9.49
C LEU A 58 5.34 3.82 -8.14
N ILE A 59 5.12 3.03 -7.09
CA ILE A 59 5.71 3.33 -5.77
C ILE A 59 7.24 3.20 -5.82
N ARG A 60 7.78 2.18 -6.50
CA ARG A 60 9.23 1.96 -6.59
C ARG A 60 9.95 3.12 -7.29
N THR A 61 9.35 3.68 -8.35
CA THR A 61 9.92 4.78 -9.14
C THR A 61 9.56 6.17 -8.60
N ALA A 62 8.68 6.26 -7.60
CA ALA A 62 8.24 7.51 -7.01
C ALA A 62 9.35 8.19 -6.19
N SER A 63 9.12 9.46 -5.87
CA SER A 63 10.00 10.27 -5.04
C SER A 63 10.13 9.74 -3.61
N VAL A 64 11.08 10.29 -2.88
CA VAL A 64 11.29 9.99 -1.45
C VAL A 64 10.04 10.36 -0.65
N ASP A 65 9.38 11.49 -0.96
CA ASP A 65 8.16 11.94 -0.26
C ASP A 65 7.02 10.90 -0.36
N VAL A 66 6.80 10.31 -1.53
CA VAL A 66 5.80 9.24 -1.70
C VAL A 66 6.17 7.99 -0.90
N LYS A 67 7.45 7.64 -0.88
CA LYS A 67 7.93 6.46 -0.13
C LYS A 67 7.81 6.65 1.38
N GLU A 68 8.12 7.84 1.90
CA GLU A 68 7.94 8.21 3.31
C GLU A 68 6.47 8.14 3.72
N LYS A 69 5.57 8.68 2.89
CA LYS A 69 4.12 8.57 3.13
C LYS A 69 3.61 7.13 3.10
N MET A 70 4.14 6.29 2.21
CA MET A 70 3.80 4.86 2.20
C MET A 70 4.30 4.15 3.46
N GLU A 71 5.48 4.52 3.96
CA GLU A 71 6.00 4.00 5.21
C GLU A 71 5.14 4.42 6.41
N ASP A 72 4.67 5.67 6.44
CA ASP A 72 3.76 6.15 7.48
C ASP A 72 2.42 5.40 7.45
N LEU A 73 1.87 5.14 6.27
CA LEU A 73 0.67 4.32 6.11
C LEU A 73 0.86 2.89 6.66
N LEU A 74 2.02 2.25 6.40
CA LEU A 74 2.34 0.93 6.93
C LEU A 74 2.57 0.91 8.45
N LYS A 75 2.92 2.05 9.04
CA LYS A 75 2.97 2.21 10.50
C LYS A 75 1.58 2.46 11.11
N GLY A 76 0.52 2.39 10.30
CA GLY A 76 -0.86 2.66 10.72
C GLY A 76 -1.17 4.15 10.91
N GLN A 77 -0.32 5.03 10.35
CA GLN A 77 -0.56 6.47 10.38
C GLN A 77 -1.42 6.89 9.19
N GLU A 78 -2.21 7.93 9.38
CA GLU A 78 -2.97 8.59 8.34
C GLU A 78 -2.08 9.61 7.61
N ILE A 79 -2.19 9.71 6.30
CA ILE A 79 -1.53 10.74 5.50
C ILE A 79 -2.55 11.74 4.97
N VAL A 80 -2.12 12.99 4.80
CA VAL A 80 -2.97 14.05 4.26
C VAL A 80 -2.41 14.51 2.93
N VAL A 81 -3.15 14.28 1.85
CA VAL A 81 -2.70 14.56 0.48
C VAL A 81 -3.77 15.28 -0.33
N ASN A 82 -3.33 16.05 -1.31
CA ASN A 82 -4.20 16.69 -2.30
C ASN A 82 -3.94 16.05 -3.66
N PHE A 83 -4.98 15.58 -4.32
CA PHE A 83 -4.91 15.03 -5.68
C PHE A 83 -6.20 15.32 -6.44
N ASP A 84 -6.17 15.10 -7.74
CA ASP A 84 -7.35 15.17 -8.60
C ASP A 84 -8.00 13.77 -8.68
N GLU A 85 -9.30 13.68 -8.40
CA GLU A 85 -10.05 12.43 -8.51
C GLU A 85 -10.20 11.96 -9.96
N GLN A 86 -10.10 12.88 -10.91
CA GLN A 86 -10.24 12.58 -12.33
C GLN A 86 -8.90 12.19 -12.96
N ILE A 87 -8.29 11.11 -12.51
CA ILE A 87 -7.03 10.67 -13.07
C ILE A 87 -7.23 9.87 -14.34
N VAL A 88 -6.54 10.32 -15.39
CA VAL A 88 -6.35 9.58 -16.62
C VAL A 88 -5.02 8.80 -16.51
N TYR A 89 -5.00 7.55 -16.96
CA TYR A 89 -3.82 6.68 -16.93
C TYR A 89 -2.52 7.35 -17.40
N ASN A 90 -2.63 8.25 -18.39
CA ASN A 90 -1.50 9.01 -18.95
C ASN A 90 -0.85 9.99 -17.95
N GLN A 91 -1.51 10.31 -16.85
CA GLN A 91 -0.99 11.24 -15.83
C GLN A 91 -0.19 10.51 -14.74
N LEU A 92 -0.33 9.19 -14.63
CA LEU A 92 0.37 8.39 -13.62
C LEU A 92 1.90 8.48 -13.73
N ASP A 93 2.42 8.62 -14.94
CA ASP A 93 3.87 8.71 -15.18
C ASP A 93 4.43 10.14 -15.00
N HIS A 94 3.56 11.16 -14.88
CA HIS A 94 3.96 12.56 -14.82
C HIS A 94 3.51 13.32 -13.57
N ASN A 95 2.59 12.73 -12.80
CA ASN A 95 2.05 13.34 -11.59
C ASN A 95 2.10 12.34 -10.43
N GLU A 96 3.05 12.52 -9.54
CA GLU A 96 3.22 11.63 -8.38
C GLU A 96 1.98 11.58 -7.48
N ASN A 97 1.21 12.67 -7.38
CA ASN A 97 -0.03 12.68 -6.61
C ASN A 97 -1.12 11.79 -7.24
N ALA A 98 -0.97 11.43 -8.52
CA ALA A 98 -1.87 10.52 -9.20
C ALA A 98 -1.88 9.11 -8.60
N ILE A 99 -0.79 8.72 -7.92
CA ILE A 99 -0.72 7.42 -7.23
C ILE A 99 -1.77 7.31 -6.11
N TRP A 100 -2.00 8.40 -5.37
CA TRP A 100 -2.96 8.40 -4.26
C TRP A 100 -4.39 8.21 -4.75
N SER A 101 -4.75 8.86 -5.87
CA SER A 101 -6.04 8.67 -6.50
C SER A 101 -6.22 7.23 -7.01
N LEU A 102 -5.18 6.66 -7.65
CA LEU A 102 -5.20 5.27 -8.09
C LEU A 102 -5.41 4.30 -6.91
N LEU A 103 -4.66 4.49 -5.81
CA LEU A 103 -4.74 3.63 -4.63
C LEU A 103 -6.11 3.75 -3.94
N LEU A 104 -6.69 4.97 -3.89
CA LEU A 104 -8.03 5.19 -3.37
C LEU A 104 -9.09 4.56 -4.28
N ALA A 105 -9.06 4.84 -5.58
CA ALA A 105 -10.02 4.31 -6.55
C ALA A 105 -9.98 2.78 -6.65
N SER A 106 -8.81 2.17 -6.44
CA SER A 106 -8.65 0.72 -6.43
C SER A 106 -9.02 0.07 -5.10
N GLY A 107 -9.35 0.85 -4.06
CA GLY A 107 -9.70 0.34 -2.73
C GLY A 107 -8.52 -0.12 -1.87
N TYR A 108 -7.28 0.17 -2.28
CA TYR A 108 -6.10 -0.10 -1.43
C TYR A 108 -6.00 0.87 -0.25
N LEU A 109 -6.44 2.10 -0.47
CA LEU A 109 -6.58 3.11 0.57
C LEU A 109 -8.06 3.49 0.73
N LYS A 110 -8.42 3.96 1.92
CA LYS A 110 -9.70 4.59 2.22
C LYS A 110 -9.49 6.04 2.58
N ALA A 111 -10.49 6.88 2.31
CA ALA A 111 -10.53 8.25 2.79
C ALA A 111 -11.45 8.31 4.01
N ASP A 112 -10.88 8.59 5.17
CA ASP A 112 -11.66 8.72 6.40
C ASP A 112 -12.28 10.11 6.52
N GLN A 113 -11.60 11.13 6.00
CA GLN A 113 -12.07 12.52 5.99
C GLN A 113 -11.61 13.23 4.71
N VAL A 114 -12.42 14.18 4.25
CA VAL A 114 -12.05 15.12 3.18
C VAL A 114 -12.21 16.54 3.71
N GLU A 115 -11.14 17.31 3.69
CA GLU A 115 -11.12 18.71 4.06
C GLU A 115 -10.98 19.58 2.82
N HIS A 116 -11.56 20.76 2.87
CA HIS A 116 -11.41 21.74 1.81
C HIS A 116 -10.54 22.91 2.32
N ARG A 117 -9.41 23.15 1.65
CA ARG A 117 -8.41 24.14 2.09
C ARG A 117 -8.16 25.23 1.05
N GLY A 118 -7.85 26.42 1.55
CA GLY A 118 -7.44 27.56 0.76
C GLY A 118 -8.59 28.26 0.03
N ARG A 119 -8.24 29.36 -0.70
CA ARG A 119 -9.21 30.22 -1.40
C ARG A 119 -9.93 29.50 -2.54
N LEU A 120 -9.29 28.50 -3.14
CA LEU A 120 -9.83 27.70 -4.24
C LEU A 120 -10.60 26.46 -3.77
N ASN A 121 -10.80 26.33 -2.45
CA ASN A 121 -11.56 25.23 -1.85
C ASN A 121 -11.09 23.85 -2.32
N LYS A 122 -9.75 23.63 -2.41
CA LYS A 122 -9.17 22.38 -2.89
C LYS A 122 -9.38 21.26 -1.88
N PRO A 123 -9.77 20.06 -2.33
CA PRO A 123 -9.94 18.91 -1.43
C PRO A 123 -8.58 18.38 -0.96
N TRP A 124 -8.52 18.03 0.33
CA TRP A 124 -7.42 17.32 0.95
C TRP A 124 -7.98 16.07 1.60
N TYR A 125 -7.40 14.93 1.25
CA TYR A 125 -7.87 13.62 1.65
C TYR A 125 -7.01 13.09 2.77
N HIS A 126 -7.66 12.64 3.83
CA HIS A 126 -7.06 11.88 4.90
C HIS A 126 -7.14 10.40 4.53
N LEU A 127 -6.00 9.84 4.14
CA LEU A 127 -5.92 8.49 3.63
C LEU A 127 -5.30 7.55 4.65
N ALA A 128 -5.89 6.37 4.78
CA ALA A 128 -5.38 5.25 5.55
C ALA A 128 -5.43 3.96 4.72
N ILE A 129 -4.68 2.93 5.12
CA ILE A 129 -4.80 1.59 4.53
C ILE A 129 -6.20 1.04 4.83
N THR A 130 -6.83 0.42 3.83
CA THR A 130 -8.22 0.00 3.93
C THR A 130 -8.42 -1.07 5.01
N ASN A 131 -7.55 -2.09 5.05
CA ASN A 131 -7.65 -3.22 5.98
C ASN A 131 -6.35 -4.04 6.01
N LEU A 132 -6.31 -5.06 6.88
CA LEU A 132 -5.15 -5.94 7.03
C LEU A 132 -4.82 -6.77 5.78
N GLU A 133 -5.78 -7.06 4.91
CA GLU A 133 -5.51 -7.75 3.64
C GLU A 133 -4.66 -6.88 2.72
N THR A 134 -4.99 -5.59 2.63
CA THR A 134 -4.27 -4.59 1.84
C THR A 134 -2.90 -4.27 2.44
N GLU A 135 -2.82 -4.16 3.77
CA GLU A 135 -1.57 -3.96 4.49
C GLU A 135 -0.58 -5.10 4.21
N SER A 136 -1.02 -6.34 4.37
CA SER A 136 -0.22 -7.53 4.08
C SER A 136 0.25 -7.61 2.62
N MET A 137 -0.56 -7.12 1.68
CA MET A 137 -0.18 -6.99 0.27
C MET A 137 0.98 -6.00 0.09
N PHE A 138 0.88 -4.81 0.68
CA PHE A 138 1.94 -3.81 0.61
C PHE A 138 3.23 -4.31 1.27
N GLU A 139 3.15 -4.92 2.44
CA GLU A 139 4.31 -5.52 3.11
C GLU A 139 5.01 -6.55 2.22
N SER A 140 4.23 -7.45 1.61
CA SER A 140 4.76 -8.48 0.69
C SER A 140 5.38 -7.85 -0.55
N MET A 141 4.79 -6.79 -1.08
CA MET A 141 5.32 -6.05 -2.24
C MET A 141 6.67 -5.42 -1.91
N PHE A 142 6.81 -4.77 -0.75
CA PHE A 142 8.06 -4.14 -0.35
C PHE A 142 9.15 -5.17 0.00
N ALA A 143 8.79 -6.25 0.69
CA ALA A 143 9.72 -7.34 0.95
C ALA A 143 10.31 -7.90 -0.37
N GLY A 144 9.46 -8.10 -1.38
CA GLY A 144 9.88 -8.56 -2.70
C GLY A 144 10.84 -7.61 -3.44
N TRP A 145 10.83 -6.31 -3.13
CA TRP A 145 11.80 -5.38 -3.70
C TRP A 145 13.20 -5.60 -3.18
N PHE A 146 13.34 -5.94 -1.91
CA PHE A 146 14.64 -6.22 -1.29
C PHE A 146 15.17 -7.59 -1.68
N GLU A 147 14.29 -8.57 -1.91
CA GLU A 147 14.68 -9.89 -2.38
C GLU A 147 15.18 -9.87 -3.83
N ASN A 148 14.60 -9.01 -4.67
CA ASN A 148 14.95 -8.88 -6.09
C ASN A 148 16.00 -7.78 -6.38
N GLN A 149 16.40 -7.00 -5.39
CA GLN A 149 17.53 -6.08 -5.56
C GLN A 149 18.82 -6.88 -5.47
N ASP A 150 19.37 -7.05 -6.65
CA ASP A 150 20.60 -7.70 -7.06
C ASP A 150 21.62 -7.99 -5.96
N ALA A 151 22.27 -9.13 -6.12
CA ALA A 151 23.46 -9.53 -5.37
C ALA A 151 24.46 -8.37 -5.13
N ASN A 152 24.51 -7.41 -6.04
CA ASN A 152 25.37 -6.24 -6.00
C ASN A 152 25.15 -5.33 -4.78
N TYR A 153 23.89 -5.00 -4.44
CA TYR A 153 23.62 -4.15 -3.26
C TYR A 153 24.03 -4.84 -1.95
N ASN A 154 23.72 -6.13 -1.84
CA ASN A 154 24.12 -6.93 -0.68
C ASN A 154 25.63 -7.07 -0.58
N GLU A 155 26.34 -7.22 -1.69
CA GLU A 155 27.81 -7.28 -1.72
C GLU A 155 28.43 -5.90 -1.42
N PHE A 156 27.84 -4.79 -1.91
CA PHE A 156 28.27 -3.44 -1.51
C PHE A 156 28.16 -3.24 0.01
N VAL A 157 27.02 -3.60 0.61
CA VAL A 157 26.82 -3.50 2.07
C VAL A 157 27.81 -4.39 2.81
N LYS A 158 28.06 -5.61 2.35
CA LYS A 158 29.08 -6.50 2.93
C LYS A 158 30.48 -5.91 2.83
N ALA A 159 30.82 -5.31 1.70
CA ALA A 159 32.12 -4.64 1.49
C ALA A 159 32.26 -3.42 2.42
N LEU A 160 31.18 -2.63 2.58
CA LEU A 160 31.12 -1.50 3.50
C LEU A 160 31.35 -1.93 4.95
N LEU A 161 30.63 -2.96 5.41
CA LEU A 161 30.75 -3.48 6.77
C LEU A 161 32.14 -4.07 7.07
N LYS A 162 32.81 -4.59 6.04
CA LYS A 162 34.19 -5.10 6.12
C LYS A 162 35.26 -4.02 5.96
N GLY A 163 34.86 -2.78 5.61
CA GLY A 163 35.81 -1.69 5.32
C GLY A 163 36.62 -1.91 4.03
N ASN A 164 36.14 -2.76 3.10
CA ASN A 164 36.85 -3.08 1.86
C ASN A 164 36.55 -2.05 0.76
N LEU A 165 37.35 -0.97 0.75
CA LEU A 165 37.19 0.16 -0.19
C LEU A 165 37.32 -0.25 -1.66
N LYS A 166 38.09 -1.31 -1.97
CA LYS A 166 38.28 -1.77 -3.36
C LYS A 166 36.99 -2.41 -3.89
N GLU A 167 36.38 -3.29 -3.11
CA GLU A 167 35.08 -3.89 -3.46
C GLU A 167 33.98 -2.84 -3.49
N MET A 168 33.94 -1.90 -2.55
CA MET A 168 32.97 -0.81 -2.57
C MET A 168 33.00 0.00 -3.87
N ASN A 169 34.20 0.34 -4.36
CA ASN A 169 34.38 1.10 -5.59
C ASN A 169 33.91 0.35 -6.84
N ILE A 170 34.00 -0.96 -6.89
CA ILE A 170 33.46 -1.77 -8.00
C ILE A 170 31.94 -1.59 -8.09
N TYR A 171 31.25 -1.73 -6.97
CA TYR A 171 29.78 -1.64 -6.92
C TYR A 171 29.22 -0.21 -7.00
N MET A 172 30.04 0.82 -6.89
CA MET A 172 29.62 2.21 -7.08
C MET A 172 29.75 2.68 -8.54
N ASN A 173 30.46 1.96 -9.37
CA ASN A 173 30.75 2.36 -10.76
C ASN A 173 30.04 1.48 -11.81
N ASP A 174 29.28 0.46 -11.38
CA ASP A 174 28.38 -0.34 -12.20
C ASP A 174 26.93 0.19 -12.10
#